data_fcde1fb377662366269c10c5c885ec9e
#
_entry.id   fcde1fb377662366269c10c5c885ec9e
#
_cell.length_a   1.000
_cell.length_b   1.000
_cell.length_c   1.000
_cell.angle_alpha   90.00
_cell.angle_beta   90.00
_cell.angle_gamma   90.00
#
_symmetry.space_group_name_H-M   'P 1'
#
loop_
_entity.id
_entity.type
_entity.pdbx_description
1 polymer ?
#
loop_
_entity_poly.entity_id
_entity_poly.type
_entity_poly.pdbx_seq_one_letter_code
_entity_poly.pdbx_strand_id
1 'polypeptide(L)'
;LNEHGMGLKHALASINAGADQHWSIQTRTAEDAAHDRYQLVESPYSIGMPVYLVPGSGDIMGDTGTVVQVRCPMHKFLTLKPASKKEEPTFGQMAAYLRETLRYTYADLLRDGAFSIHLTAVDEDGVSNSVEIAEPLEPKWKGGYTELPPVEADLGYGPVTICCRYGSIRRSKENAFYYRANMASSGAEIRINGRAIQHGLYNEIWGKALHPSQNRFLAQIDILSDQAEALPDTKAA
;
A
#
# COMPACT_ATOMS: atom_id res chain seq x y z
N LEU A 1 12.11 2.75 -4.88
CA LEU A 1 12.16 3.76 -3.80
C LEU A 1 11.65 5.06 -4.39
N ASN A 2 10.61 5.62 -3.78
CA ASN A 2 10.04 6.89 -4.19
C ASN A 2 11.13 7.97 -4.11
N GLU A 3 11.62 8.47 -5.24
CA GLU A 3 12.75 9.40 -5.35
C GLU A 3 12.67 10.61 -4.42
N HIS A 4 11.49 10.94 -3.99
CA HIS A 4 11.27 12.13 -3.21
C HIS A 4 10.82 11.87 -1.76
N GLY A 5 10.60 10.62 -1.36
CA GLY A 5 10.09 10.29 -0.01
C GLY A 5 8.81 11.03 0.38
N MET A 6 8.12 11.63 -0.59
CA MET A 6 7.01 12.56 -0.32
C MET A 6 5.77 11.83 0.18
N GLY A 7 5.56 10.58 -0.22
CA GLY A 7 4.40 9.79 0.24
C GLY A 7 4.39 9.62 1.76
N LEU A 8 5.50 9.19 2.34
CA LEU A 8 5.64 9.07 3.79
C LEU A 8 5.58 10.45 4.47
N LYS A 9 6.26 11.45 3.94
CA LYS A 9 6.23 12.82 4.48
C LYS A 9 4.81 13.40 4.49
N HIS A 10 4.06 13.24 3.40
CA HIS A 10 2.67 13.70 3.31
C HIS A 10 1.75 12.91 4.26
N ALA A 11 1.94 11.59 4.38
CA ALA A 11 1.18 10.78 5.32
C ALA A 11 1.44 11.24 6.76
N LEU A 12 2.70 11.38 7.15
CA LEU A 12 3.08 11.85 8.48
C LEU A 12 2.59 13.27 8.75
N ALA A 13 2.73 14.20 7.78
CA ALA A 13 2.21 15.55 7.91
C ALA A 13 0.68 15.59 8.02
N SER A 14 -0.04 14.76 7.28
CA SER A 14 -1.50 14.65 7.36
C SER A 14 -1.98 14.14 8.71
N ILE A 15 -1.26 13.18 9.29
CA ILE A 15 -1.56 12.64 10.61
C ILE A 15 -1.15 13.65 11.69
N ASN A 16 -0.04 14.38 11.46
CA ASN A 16 0.63 15.25 12.42
C ASN A 16 0.17 16.72 12.31
N ALA A 17 -1.11 16.96 12.05
CA ALA A 17 -1.65 18.32 11.94
C ALA A 17 -1.78 19.07 13.28
N GLY A 18 -1.17 18.59 14.36
CA GLY A 18 -1.20 19.21 15.69
C GLY A 18 0.08 18.94 16.50
N ALA A 19 0.37 19.80 17.47
CA ALA A 19 1.62 19.80 18.25
C ALA A 19 1.82 18.57 19.15
N ASP A 20 0.76 17.80 19.39
CA ASP A 20 0.78 16.67 20.35
C ASP A 20 0.95 15.30 19.66
N GLN A 21 1.31 15.30 18.40
CA GLN A 21 1.35 14.06 17.65
C GLN A 21 2.77 13.53 17.57
N HIS A 22 2.91 12.27 17.92
CA HIS A 22 4.18 11.58 17.94
C HIS A 22 4.23 10.54 16.83
N TRP A 23 5.30 10.58 16.06
CA TRP A 23 5.71 9.51 15.18
C TRP A 23 7.22 9.32 15.31
N SER A 24 7.65 8.11 15.06
CA SER A 24 9.07 7.79 14.94
C SER A 24 9.30 6.79 13.82
N ILE A 25 10.47 6.86 13.23
CA ILE A 25 10.98 5.91 12.26
C ILE A 25 12.32 5.41 12.79
N GLN A 26 12.40 4.11 13.00
CA GLN A 26 13.62 3.42 13.37
C GLN A 26 14.05 2.57 12.18
N THR A 27 15.28 2.73 11.72
CA THR A 27 15.81 1.95 10.59
C THR A 27 17.16 1.36 10.99
N ARG A 28 17.36 0.08 10.71
CA ARG A 28 18.61 -0.62 10.94
C ARG A 28 19.06 -1.28 9.65
N THR A 29 20.14 -0.80 9.08
CA THR A 29 20.79 -1.38 7.92
C THR A 29 21.75 -2.50 8.34
N ALA A 30 22.30 -3.25 7.39
CA ALA A 30 23.33 -4.24 7.69
C ALA A 30 24.59 -3.59 8.29
N GLU A 31 24.93 -2.37 7.86
CA GLU A 31 26.03 -1.60 8.46
C GLU A 31 25.73 -1.21 9.90
N ASP A 32 24.50 -0.73 10.16
CA ASP A 32 24.08 -0.36 11.51
C ASP A 32 24.06 -1.59 12.43
N ALA A 33 23.63 -2.75 11.92
CA ALA A 33 23.68 -4.00 12.68
C ALA A 33 25.11 -4.41 13.04
N ALA A 34 26.07 -4.27 12.11
CA ALA A 34 27.47 -4.56 12.37
C ALA A 34 28.10 -3.65 13.45
N HIS A 35 27.51 -2.47 13.69
CA HIS A 35 27.95 -1.51 14.72
C HIS A 35 27.04 -1.47 15.93
N ASP A 36 26.12 -2.40 16.06
CA ASP A 36 25.10 -2.47 17.12
C ASP A 36 24.39 -1.14 17.38
N ARG A 37 23.86 -0.57 16.33
CA ARG A 37 23.13 0.69 16.38
C ARG A 37 21.92 0.67 15.43
N TYR A 38 21.04 1.65 15.54
CA TYR A 38 19.98 1.95 14.58
C TYR A 38 19.86 3.45 14.37
N GLN A 39 19.21 3.83 13.28
CA GLN A 39 18.90 5.22 12.92
C GLN A 39 17.51 5.56 13.44
N LEU A 40 17.36 6.70 14.10
CA LEU A 40 16.09 7.19 14.63
C LEU A 40 15.78 8.58 14.05
N VAL A 41 14.58 8.73 13.53
CA VAL A 41 13.97 10.02 13.18
C VAL A 41 12.62 10.09 13.86
N GLU A 42 12.34 11.21 14.53
CA GLU A 42 11.09 11.38 15.27
C GLU A 42 10.49 12.78 15.13
N SER A 43 9.19 12.90 15.46
CA SER A 43 8.49 14.19 15.46
C SER A 43 9.08 15.17 16.48
N PRO A 44 8.93 16.49 16.27
CA PRO A 44 8.26 17.13 15.14
C PRO A 44 9.13 17.15 13.87
N TYR A 45 8.49 16.99 12.71
CA TYR A 45 9.22 17.08 11.44
C TYR A 45 9.59 18.53 11.11
N SER A 46 10.85 18.75 10.79
CA SER A 46 11.34 20.02 10.27
C SER A 46 12.34 19.79 9.12
N ILE A 47 12.57 20.81 8.30
CA ILE A 47 13.62 20.75 7.28
C ILE A 47 14.99 20.64 7.99
N GLY A 48 15.81 19.70 7.55
CA GLY A 48 17.12 19.45 8.14
C GLY A 48 17.08 18.68 9.46
N MET A 49 16.01 17.93 9.72
CA MET A 49 15.95 17.04 10.90
C MET A 49 17.18 16.14 11.01
N PRO A 50 17.76 16.05 12.21
CA PRO A 50 18.84 15.11 12.43
C PRO A 50 18.33 13.66 12.36
N VAL A 51 19.19 12.79 11.86
CA VAL A 51 19.06 11.34 12.04
C VAL A 51 19.95 10.97 13.23
N TYR A 52 19.36 10.47 14.28
CA TYR A 52 20.10 10.04 15.47
C TYR A 52 20.60 8.60 15.26
N LEU A 53 21.86 8.36 15.59
CA LEU A 53 22.41 7.02 15.69
C LEU A 53 22.30 6.58 17.16
N VAL A 54 21.48 5.58 17.40
CA VAL A 54 21.16 5.11 18.75
C VAL A 54 21.74 3.69 18.94
N PRO A 55 22.44 3.41 20.04
CA PRO A 55 22.93 2.05 20.31
C PRO A 55 21.82 1.03 20.46
N GLY A 56 22.09 -0.22 20.05
CA GLY A 56 21.16 -1.35 20.12
C GLY A 56 20.30 -1.54 18.88
N SER A 57 19.22 -2.30 19.04
CA SER A 57 18.30 -2.65 17.93
C SER A 57 16.99 -1.87 17.91
N GLY A 58 16.69 -1.10 18.97
CA GLY A 58 15.39 -0.43 19.11
C GLY A 58 14.24 -1.45 19.14
N ASP A 59 13.15 -1.10 18.45
CA ASP A 59 11.97 -1.98 18.29
C ASP A 59 12.06 -2.90 17.05
N ILE A 60 13.22 -2.97 16.42
CA ILE A 60 13.44 -3.76 15.20
C ILE A 60 13.61 -5.23 15.60
N MET A 61 12.70 -6.09 15.10
CA MET A 61 12.60 -7.50 15.48
C MET A 61 13.71 -8.40 14.90
N GLY A 62 14.49 -7.91 13.94
CA GLY A 62 15.57 -8.66 13.28
C GLY A 62 16.88 -7.89 13.26
N ASP A 63 17.85 -8.43 12.55
CA ASP A 63 19.15 -7.77 12.37
C ASP A 63 19.02 -6.49 11.55
N THR A 64 18.10 -6.47 10.60
CA THR A 64 17.81 -5.31 9.74
C THR A 64 16.32 -5.08 9.61
N GLY A 65 15.91 -3.85 9.34
CA GLY A 65 14.50 -3.53 9.11
C GLY A 65 14.17 -2.07 9.36
N THR A 66 12.89 -1.76 9.23
CA THR A 66 12.33 -0.44 9.54
C THR A 66 11.06 -0.58 10.35
N VAL A 67 10.98 0.15 11.44
CA VAL A 67 9.77 0.28 12.26
C VAL A 67 9.27 1.71 12.14
N VAL A 68 8.00 1.87 11.78
CA VAL A 68 7.32 3.16 11.75
C VAL A 68 6.23 3.13 12.81
N GLN A 69 6.37 3.99 13.81
CA GLN A 69 5.36 4.15 14.85
C GLN A 69 4.64 5.48 14.63
N VAL A 70 3.32 5.46 14.66
CA VAL A 70 2.50 6.65 14.48
C VAL A 70 1.38 6.66 15.51
N ARG A 71 1.29 7.72 16.28
CA ARG A 71 0.14 7.97 17.14
C ARG A 71 -0.89 8.77 16.33
N CYS A 72 -1.96 8.12 15.93
CA CYS A 72 -3.02 8.71 15.10
C CYS A 72 -4.26 8.97 15.97
N PRO A 73 -4.78 10.20 16.02
CA PRO A 73 -6.04 10.48 16.69
C PRO A 73 -7.19 9.65 16.11
N MET A 74 -8.08 9.14 16.94
CA MET A 74 -9.18 8.27 16.52
C MET A 74 -10.02 8.89 15.40
N HIS A 75 -10.35 10.17 15.48
CA HIS A 75 -11.14 10.83 14.44
C HIS A 75 -10.44 10.83 13.07
N LYS A 76 -9.10 10.92 13.04
CA LYS A 76 -8.29 10.81 11.81
C LYS A 76 -8.26 9.38 11.31
N PHE A 77 -8.08 8.41 12.21
CA PHE A 77 -8.11 7.00 11.86
C PHE A 77 -9.45 6.61 11.23
N LEU A 78 -10.58 7.09 11.78
CA LEU A 78 -11.91 6.84 11.24
C LEU A 78 -12.16 7.45 9.85
N THR A 79 -11.35 8.41 9.41
CA THR A 79 -11.44 8.93 8.03
C THR A 79 -10.94 7.94 6.97
N LEU A 80 -10.18 6.91 7.35
CA LEU A 80 -9.70 5.85 6.46
C LEU A 80 -10.80 4.88 6.01
N LYS A 81 -12.07 5.19 6.31
CA LYS A 81 -13.20 4.36 5.91
C LYS A 81 -13.41 4.34 4.40
N PRO A 82 -13.88 3.22 3.83
CA PRO A 82 -14.33 3.19 2.45
C PRO A 82 -15.47 4.19 2.23
N ALA A 83 -15.40 4.94 1.13
CA ALA A 83 -16.40 5.98 0.80
C ALA A 83 -17.84 5.50 0.76
N SER A 84 -18.07 4.19 0.61
CA SER A 84 -19.40 3.58 0.56
C SER A 84 -20.05 3.35 1.94
N LYS A 85 -19.34 3.55 3.06
CA LYS A 85 -19.91 3.34 4.40
C LYS A 85 -20.55 4.62 4.93
N LYS A 86 -21.86 4.53 5.23
CA LYS A 86 -22.65 5.62 5.80
C LYS A 86 -22.46 5.77 7.31
N GLU A 87 -22.20 4.65 8.02
CA GLU A 87 -21.99 4.62 9.46
C GLU A 87 -20.49 4.74 9.78
N GLU A 88 -20.18 5.31 10.92
CA GLU A 88 -18.80 5.32 11.42
C GLU A 88 -18.35 3.89 11.71
N PRO A 89 -17.20 3.48 11.15
CA PRO A 89 -16.68 2.13 11.38
C PRO A 89 -16.12 2.03 12.80
N THR A 90 -16.24 0.84 13.38
CA THR A 90 -15.54 0.51 14.63
C THR A 90 -14.01 0.43 14.37
N PHE A 91 -13.23 0.53 15.45
CA PHE A 91 -11.79 0.33 15.39
C PHE A 91 -11.40 -1.00 14.72
N GLY A 92 -12.03 -2.11 15.10
CA GLY A 92 -11.76 -3.41 14.47
C GLY A 92 -12.10 -3.45 12.97
N GLN A 93 -13.13 -2.75 12.53
CA GLN A 93 -13.46 -2.64 11.10
C GLN A 93 -12.40 -1.84 10.33
N MET A 94 -11.85 -0.80 10.95
CA MET A 94 -10.78 -0.01 10.34
C MET A 94 -9.46 -0.79 10.26
N ALA A 95 -9.11 -1.53 11.30
CA ALA A 95 -7.94 -2.41 11.30
C ALA A 95 -8.07 -3.50 10.21
N ALA A 96 -9.25 -4.10 10.06
CA ALA A 96 -9.53 -5.06 9.00
C ALA A 96 -9.43 -4.43 7.60
N TYR A 97 -9.91 -3.21 7.44
CA TYR A 97 -9.79 -2.47 6.17
C TYR A 97 -8.32 -2.15 5.83
N LEU A 98 -7.55 -1.68 6.81
CA LEU A 98 -6.13 -1.43 6.62
C LEU A 98 -5.38 -2.71 6.24
N ARG A 99 -5.67 -3.83 6.90
CA ARG A 99 -5.14 -5.14 6.56
C ARG A 99 -5.46 -5.52 5.12
N GLU A 100 -6.72 -5.36 4.69
CA GLU A 100 -7.13 -5.64 3.31
C GLU A 100 -6.38 -4.75 2.30
N THR A 101 -6.24 -3.46 2.61
CA THR A 101 -5.52 -2.50 1.77
C THR A 101 -4.04 -2.88 1.61
N LEU A 102 -3.38 -3.27 2.68
CA LEU A 102 -1.97 -3.69 2.63
C LEU A 102 -1.79 -4.97 1.81
N ARG A 103 -2.66 -5.96 2.00
CA ARG A 103 -2.68 -7.20 1.22
C ARG A 103 -2.92 -6.96 -0.27
N TYR A 104 -3.75 -5.97 -0.59
CA TYR A 104 -4.03 -5.56 -1.96
C TYR A 104 -2.86 -4.80 -2.57
N THR A 105 -2.39 -3.77 -1.88
CA THR A 105 -1.35 -2.88 -2.40
C THR A 105 -0.04 -3.60 -2.68
N TYR A 106 0.34 -4.54 -1.82
CA TYR A 106 1.61 -5.27 -1.90
C TYR A 106 1.44 -6.73 -2.34
N ALA A 107 0.36 -7.04 -3.06
CA ALA A 107 -0.02 -8.43 -3.36
C ALA A 107 1.08 -9.23 -4.06
N ASP A 108 1.74 -8.65 -5.08
CA ASP A 108 2.76 -9.38 -5.83
C ASP A 108 4.03 -9.60 -4.98
N LEU A 109 4.45 -8.58 -4.24
CA LEU A 109 5.61 -8.68 -3.34
C LEU A 109 5.38 -9.67 -2.19
N LEU A 110 4.14 -9.75 -1.67
CA LEU A 110 3.77 -10.76 -0.67
C LEU A 110 3.73 -12.17 -1.26
N ARG A 111 3.27 -12.31 -2.52
CA ARG A 111 3.22 -13.60 -3.23
C ARG A 111 4.62 -14.18 -3.44
N ASP A 112 5.56 -13.33 -3.79
CA ASP A 112 6.95 -13.71 -4.04
C ASP A 112 7.72 -14.03 -2.75
N GLY A 113 7.10 -13.78 -1.58
CA GLY A 113 7.72 -14.02 -0.28
C GLY A 113 8.88 -13.05 0.03
N ALA A 114 8.95 -11.93 -0.70
CA ALA A 114 10.01 -10.95 -0.55
C ALA A 114 10.01 -10.29 0.84
N PHE A 115 8.82 -10.16 1.46
CA PHE A 115 8.66 -9.67 2.82
C PHE A 115 7.30 -10.08 3.41
N SER A 116 7.13 -9.90 4.71
CA SER A 116 5.85 -9.91 5.40
C SER A 116 5.60 -8.57 6.09
N ILE A 117 4.33 -8.27 6.37
CA ILE A 117 3.94 -7.05 7.08
C ILE A 117 3.34 -7.43 8.43
N HIS A 118 3.90 -6.93 9.51
CA HIS A 118 3.32 -7.06 10.83
C HIS A 118 2.47 -5.81 11.12
N LEU A 119 1.17 -6.00 11.23
CA LEU A 119 0.23 -4.95 11.58
C LEU A 119 -0.23 -5.13 13.02
N THR A 120 0.09 -4.19 13.88
CA THR A 120 -0.42 -4.12 15.24
C THR A 120 -1.29 -2.88 15.38
N ALA A 121 -2.56 -3.07 15.71
CA ALA A 121 -3.48 -2.00 16.02
C ALA A 121 -3.77 -2.01 17.52
N VAL A 122 -3.62 -0.86 18.16
CA VAL A 122 -3.86 -0.69 19.62
C VAL A 122 -4.94 0.37 19.78
N ASP A 123 -6.00 0.06 20.51
CA ASP A 123 -7.08 1.02 20.79
C ASP A 123 -6.76 1.92 22.00
N GLU A 124 -7.72 2.78 22.37
CA GLU A 124 -7.58 3.73 23.48
C GLU A 124 -7.45 3.05 24.83
N ASP A 125 -7.98 1.84 24.98
CA ASP A 125 -7.92 1.04 26.20
C ASP A 125 -6.63 0.19 26.27
N GLY A 126 -5.74 0.29 25.26
CA GLY A 126 -4.52 -0.47 25.16
C GLY A 126 -4.71 -1.91 24.69
N VAL A 127 -5.93 -2.26 24.22
CA VAL A 127 -6.19 -3.58 23.65
C VAL A 127 -5.53 -3.66 22.27
N SER A 128 -4.59 -4.58 22.12
CA SER A 128 -3.84 -4.77 20.89
C SER A 128 -4.40 -5.91 20.05
N ASN A 129 -4.41 -5.71 18.74
CA ASN A 129 -4.68 -6.74 17.75
C ASN A 129 -3.50 -6.77 16.76
N SER A 130 -2.69 -7.80 16.85
CA SER A 130 -1.55 -8.01 15.96
C SER A 130 -1.85 -9.10 14.96
N VAL A 131 -1.47 -8.86 13.70
CA VAL A 131 -1.58 -9.83 12.64
C VAL A 131 -0.38 -9.74 11.70
N GLU A 132 0.17 -10.89 11.36
CA GLU A 132 1.13 -10.99 10.27
C GLU A 132 0.38 -11.07 8.94
N ILE A 133 0.80 -10.25 7.99
CA ILE A 133 0.28 -10.22 6.63
C ILE A 133 1.33 -10.82 5.72
N ALA A 134 1.24 -12.12 5.49
CA ALA A 134 2.11 -12.88 4.60
C ALA A 134 1.39 -13.28 3.29
N GLU A 135 0.06 -13.22 3.27
CA GLU A 135 -0.74 -13.65 2.13
C GLU A 135 -1.28 -12.45 1.34
N PRO A 136 -1.12 -12.46 -0.01
CA PRO A 136 -1.68 -11.43 -0.87
C PRO A 136 -3.20 -11.45 -0.88
N LEU A 137 -3.82 -10.32 -1.22
CA LEU A 137 -5.20 -10.26 -1.64
C LEU A 137 -5.26 -10.36 -3.16
N GLU A 138 -5.82 -11.46 -3.66
CA GLU A 138 -5.92 -11.72 -5.07
C GLU A 138 -7.36 -11.82 -5.57
N PRO A 139 -7.60 -11.47 -6.86
CA PRO A 139 -8.91 -11.67 -7.46
C PRO A 139 -9.20 -13.18 -7.63
N LYS A 140 -10.41 -13.59 -7.24
CA LYS A 140 -10.90 -14.93 -7.54
C LYS A 140 -11.48 -14.93 -8.96
N TRP A 141 -10.69 -15.36 -9.93
CA TRP A 141 -11.09 -15.39 -11.34
C TRP A 141 -12.24 -16.38 -11.60
N LYS A 142 -13.17 -15.98 -12.44
CA LYS A 142 -14.27 -16.84 -12.91
C LYS A 142 -13.87 -17.49 -14.24
N GLY A 143 -13.48 -18.73 -14.20
CA GLY A 143 -13.03 -19.47 -15.39
C GLY A 143 -11.59 -19.17 -15.82
N GLY A 144 -10.79 -18.56 -14.92
CA GLY A 144 -9.42 -18.15 -15.23
C GLY A 144 -9.33 -16.72 -15.76
N TYR A 145 -8.16 -16.37 -16.20
CA TYR A 145 -7.85 -15.07 -16.83
C TYR A 145 -7.08 -15.30 -18.14
N THR A 146 -7.07 -14.30 -18.99
CA THR A 146 -6.22 -14.23 -20.18
C THR A 146 -5.00 -13.39 -19.85
N GLU A 147 -3.83 -13.89 -20.14
CA GLU A 147 -2.57 -13.17 -20.03
C GLU A 147 -2.10 -12.75 -21.43
N LEU A 148 -1.75 -11.49 -21.59
CA LEU A 148 -1.21 -10.98 -22.83
C LEU A 148 0.31 -11.12 -22.81
N PRO A 149 0.96 -11.33 -23.98
CA PRO A 149 2.41 -11.26 -24.07
C PRO A 149 2.91 -9.93 -23.50
N PRO A 150 4.01 -9.92 -22.74
CA PRO A 150 4.61 -8.68 -22.26
C PRO A 150 5.00 -7.77 -23.42
N VAL A 151 4.85 -6.47 -23.22
CA VAL A 151 5.18 -5.44 -24.21
C VAL A 151 6.30 -4.57 -23.66
N GLU A 152 7.39 -4.49 -24.42
CA GLU A 152 8.45 -3.53 -24.15
C GLU A 152 8.08 -2.16 -24.69
N ALA A 153 8.22 -1.13 -23.87
CA ALA A 153 7.88 0.25 -24.23
C ALA A 153 8.89 1.23 -23.62
N ASP A 154 8.98 2.41 -24.18
CA ASP A 154 9.65 3.56 -23.57
C ASP A 154 8.58 4.66 -23.37
N LEU A 155 8.35 5.02 -22.12
CA LEU A 155 7.38 6.06 -21.77
C LEU A 155 8.00 7.47 -21.78
N GLY A 156 9.21 7.62 -22.37
CA GLY A 156 9.95 8.87 -22.45
C GLY A 156 10.98 9.08 -21.32
N TYR A 157 11.12 8.09 -20.43
CA TYR A 157 12.01 8.15 -19.28
C TYR A 157 12.91 6.92 -19.15
N GLY A 158 12.80 5.99 -20.10
CA GLY A 158 13.55 4.75 -20.15
C GLY A 158 12.67 3.52 -20.38
N PRO A 159 13.29 2.34 -20.55
CA PRO A 159 12.58 1.12 -20.90
C PRO A 159 11.72 0.60 -19.74
N VAL A 160 10.52 0.17 -20.07
CA VAL A 160 9.60 -0.51 -19.18
C VAL A 160 9.05 -1.76 -19.84
N THR A 161 8.72 -2.77 -19.05
CA THR A 161 7.97 -3.96 -19.49
C THR A 161 6.54 -3.85 -18.97
N ILE A 162 5.55 -3.89 -19.84
CA ILE A 162 4.14 -3.84 -19.49
C ILE A 162 3.56 -5.25 -19.57
N CYS A 163 3.13 -5.77 -18.41
CA CYS A 163 2.43 -7.04 -18.29
C CYS A 163 0.93 -6.80 -18.09
N CYS A 164 0.08 -7.57 -18.75
CA CYS A 164 -1.37 -7.42 -18.62
C CYS A 164 -2.05 -8.79 -18.51
N ARG A 165 -2.91 -8.95 -17.51
CA ARG A 165 -3.85 -10.07 -17.39
C ARG A 165 -5.26 -9.53 -17.15
N TYR A 166 -6.26 -10.17 -17.79
CA TYR A 166 -7.64 -9.72 -17.66
C TYR A 166 -8.63 -10.87 -17.66
N GLY A 167 -9.80 -10.61 -17.08
CA GLY A 167 -10.86 -11.60 -17.03
C GLY A 167 -12.08 -11.13 -16.25
N SER A 168 -12.95 -12.09 -15.94
CA SER A 168 -14.05 -11.85 -15.02
C SER A 168 -13.71 -12.37 -13.63
N ILE A 169 -14.05 -11.60 -12.59
CA ILE A 169 -13.88 -12.03 -11.19
C ILE A 169 -15.18 -12.60 -10.62
N ARG A 170 -15.04 -13.51 -9.67
CA ARG A 170 -16.17 -14.00 -8.86
C ARG A 170 -16.50 -12.98 -7.79
N ARG A 171 -17.79 -12.77 -7.55
CA ARG A 171 -18.23 -11.99 -6.40
C ARG A 171 -17.76 -12.67 -5.12
N SER A 172 -17.01 -11.95 -4.30
CA SER A 172 -16.57 -12.43 -2.99
C SER A 172 -17.22 -11.58 -1.89
N LYS A 173 -17.69 -12.27 -0.84
CA LYS A 173 -18.15 -11.61 0.38
C LYS A 173 -17.00 -11.37 1.38
N GLU A 174 -15.87 -12.03 1.14
CA GLU A 174 -14.70 -11.97 2.02
C GLU A 174 -13.95 -10.64 1.89
N ASN A 175 -14.04 -10.00 0.71
CA ASN A 175 -13.38 -8.72 0.47
C ASN A 175 -14.30 -7.57 0.86
N ALA A 176 -13.85 -6.72 1.74
CA ALA A 176 -14.63 -5.57 2.21
C ALA A 176 -14.69 -4.46 1.15
N PHE A 177 -13.63 -4.29 0.36
CA PHE A 177 -13.51 -3.21 -0.61
C PHE A 177 -13.04 -3.67 -1.99
N TYR A 178 -11.86 -4.31 -2.07
CA TYR A 178 -11.27 -4.75 -3.32
C TYR A 178 -11.93 -6.03 -3.85
N TYR A 179 -11.99 -6.21 -5.16
CA TYR A 179 -12.50 -7.40 -5.85
C TYR A 179 -13.95 -7.80 -5.51
N ARG A 180 -14.80 -6.83 -5.14
CA ARG A 180 -16.23 -7.08 -4.83
C ARG A 180 -17.09 -7.38 -6.05
N ALA A 181 -16.56 -7.20 -7.25
CA ALA A 181 -17.32 -7.31 -8.50
C ALA A 181 -18.50 -6.32 -8.54
N ASN A 182 -18.22 -5.07 -8.24
CA ASN A 182 -19.13 -3.92 -8.35
C ASN A 182 -18.50 -2.83 -9.21
N MET A 183 -19.21 -1.73 -9.43
CA MET A 183 -18.71 -0.63 -10.27
C MET A 183 -17.41 -0.01 -9.77
N ALA A 184 -17.25 0.12 -8.46
CA ALA A 184 -16.09 0.78 -7.86
C ALA A 184 -14.80 -0.06 -7.91
N SER A 185 -14.91 -1.37 -8.09
CA SER A 185 -13.76 -2.30 -8.11
C SER A 185 -13.57 -3.00 -9.46
N SER A 186 -14.35 -2.61 -10.47
CA SER A 186 -14.24 -3.16 -11.83
C SER A 186 -13.52 -2.19 -12.73
N GLY A 187 -12.85 -2.71 -13.76
CA GLY A 187 -12.07 -1.90 -14.69
C GLY A 187 -10.60 -2.30 -14.68
N ALA A 188 -9.72 -1.36 -14.91
CA ALA A 188 -8.30 -1.61 -14.83
C ALA A 188 -7.75 -1.31 -13.43
N GLU A 189 -6.74 -2.07 -13.09
CA GLU A 189 -5.88 -1.91 -11.93
C GLU A 189 -4.46 -1.68 -12.45
N ILE A 190 -3.84 -0.60 -12.02
CA ILE A 190 -2.47 -0.25 -12.40
C ILE A 190 -1.54 -0.61 -11.25
N ARG A 191 -0.48 -1.32 -11.59
CA ARG A 191 0.62 -1.69 -10.70
C ARG A 191 1.92 -1.13 -11.22
N ILE A 192 2.83 -0.88 -10.32
CA ILE A 192 4.21 -0.50 -10.61
C ILE A 192 5.12 -1.39 -9.78
N ASN A 193 5.93 -2.21 -10.44
CA ASN A 193 6.80 -3.20 -9.81
C ASN A 193 6.05 -4.02 -8.75
N GLY A 194 4.87 -4.54 -9.12
CA GLY A 194 4.03 -5.38 -8.26
C GLY A 194 3.24 -4.64 -7.17
N ARG A 195 3.40 -3.32 -7.05
CA ARG A 195 2.64 -2.50 -6.11
C ARG A 195 1.43 -1.89 -6.78
N ALA A 196 0.22 -2.16 -6.28
CA ALA A 196 -0.99 -1.56 -6.78
C ALA A 196 -1.04 -0.06 -6.45
N ILE A 197 -1.25 0.76 -7.48
CA ILE A 197 -1.29 2.23 -7.38
C ILE A 197 -2.73 2.74 -7.53
N GLN A 198 -3.45 2.20 -8.51
CA GLN A 198 -4.83 2.60 -8.77
C GLN A 198 -5.69 1.38 -9.12
N HIS A 199 -6.99 1.50 -8.89
CA HIS A 199 -7.97 0.47 -9.25
C HIS A 199 -9.29 1.11 -9.69
N GLY A 200 -10.14 0.30 -10.32
CA GLY A 200 -11.47 0.73 -10.74
C GLY A 200 -11.47 1.70 -11.92
N LEU A 201 -10.37 1.78 -12.65
CA LEU A 201 -10.22 2.65 -13.81
C LEU A 201 -10.97 2.04 -15.01
N TYR A 202 -12.19 2.50 -15.22
CA TYR A 202 -12.98 2.08 -16.38
C TYR A 202 -13.22 3.23 -17.33
N ASN A 203 -13.78 4.33 -16.83
CA ASN A 203 -14.08 5.50 -17.65
C ASN A 203 -12.82 6.15 -18.22
N GLU A 204 -11.78 6.21 -17.42
CA GLU A 204 -10.49 6.80 -17.74
C GLU A 204 -9.81 6.08 -18.91
N ILE A 205 -9.97 4.76 -18.99
CA ILE A 205 -9.31 3.94 -20.02
C ILE A 205 -10.21 3.79 -21.26
N TRP A 206 -11.52 3.56 -21.07
CA TRP A 206 -12.42 3.29 -22.18
C TRP A 206 -13.27 4.49 -22.59
N GLY A 207 -13.15 5.64 -21.93
CA GLY A 207 -13.87 6.89 -22.28
C GLY A 207 -15.39 6.80 -22.15
N LYS A 208 -15.91 5.83 -21.40
CA LYS A 208 -17.34 5.62 -21.21
C LYS A 208 -17.65 5.05 -19.83
N ALA A 209 -18.83 5.36 -19.31
CA ALA A 209 -19.26 4.85 -18.03
C ALA A 209 -19.38 3.32 -18.04
N LEU A 210 -19.00 2.71 -16.91
CA LEU A 210 -19.14 1.28 -16.68
C LEU A 210 -20.64 0.88 -16.69
N HIS A 211 -20.99 -0.07 -17.54
CA HIS A 211 -22.33 -0.67 -17.52
C HIS A 211 -22.40 -1.78 -16.45
N PRO A 212 -23.51 -1.95 -15.73
CA PRO A 212 -23.65 -2.98 -14.69
C PRO A 212 -23.31 -4.41 -15.14
N SER A 213 -23.48 -4.74 -16.41
CA SER A 213 -23.08 -6.05 -16.97
C SER A 213 -21.56 -6.30 -16.91
N GLN A 214 -20.77 -5.25 -16.79
CA GLN A 214 -19.30 -5.27 -16.77
C GLN A 214 -18.72 -5.21 -15.34
N ASN A 215 -19.57 -5.22 -14.32
CA ASN A 215 -19.18 -5.15 -12.89
C ASN A 215 -18.22 -6.26 -12.41
N ARG A 216 -17.85 -7.18 -13.29
CA ARG A 216 -16.91 -8.27 -12.97
C ARG A 216 -15.65 -8.21 -13.80
N PHE A 217 -15.56 -7.28 -14.71
CA PHE A 217 -14.38 -7.13 -15.54
C PHE A 217 -13.23 -6.57 -14.69
N LEU A 218 -12.08 -7.20 -14.80
CA LEU A 218 -10.84 -6.74 -14.21
C LEU A 218 -9.70 -6.93 -15.22
N ALA A 219 -8.93 -5.89 -15.44
CA ALA A 219 -7.63 -5.94 -16.11
C ALA A 219 -6.56 -5.47 -15.11
N GLN A 220 -5.57 -6.31 -14.86
CA GLN A 220 -4.40 -5.95 -14.05
C GLN A 220 -3.26 -5.64 -15.00
N ILE A 221 -2.72 -4.43 -14.90
CA ILE A 221 -1.64 -3.93 -15.74
C ILE A 221 -0.49 -3.61 -14.80
N ASP A 222 0.63 -4.30 -14.97
CA ASP A 222 1.84 -4.06 -14.20
C ASP A 222 2.92 -3.46 -15.09
N ILE A 223 3.49 -2.36 -14.66
CA ILE A 223 4.57 -1.64 -15.32
C ILE A 223 5.85 -1.93 -14.54
N LEU A 224 6.75 -2.66 -15.15
CA LEU A 224 7.98 -3.13 -14.54
C LEU A 224 9.18 -2.37 -15.11
N SER A 225 10.08 -1.92 -14.25
CA SER A 225 11.40 -1.40 -14.62
C SER A 225 12.37 -1.51 -13.46
N ASP A 226 13.62 -1.80 -13.77
CA ASP A 226 14.72 -1.72 -12.80
C ASP A 226 15.22 -0.27 -12.61
N GLN A 227 14.82 0.62 -13.51
CA GLN A 227 15.16 2.04 -13.48
C GLN A 227 14.03 2.85 -12.87
N ALA A 228 14.27 3.46 -11.71
CA ALA A 228 13.24 4.23 -11.01
C ALA A 228 12.72 5.42 -11.85
N GLU A 229 13.60 6.01 -12.65
CA GLU A 229 13.32 7.15 -13.53
C GLU A 229 12.39 6.80 -14.70
N ALA A 230 12.38 5.52 -15.12
CA ALA A 230 11.51 5.04 -16.19
C ALA A 230 10.05 4.83 -15.74
N LEU A 231 9.81 4.81 -14.43
CA LEU A 231 8.48 4.58 -13.88
C LEU A 231 7.71 5.89 -13.73
N PRO A 232 6.40 5.87 -13.98
CA PRO A 232 5.55 7.05 -13.77
C PRO A 232 5.68 7.62 -12.37
N ASP A 233 5.79 8.93 -12.25
CA ASP A 233 5.67 9.59 -10.94
C ASP A 233 4.25 9.40 -10.41
N THR A 234 4.13 8.70 -9.29
CA THR A 234 2.84 8.39 -8.65
C THR A 234 2.08 9.62 -8.16
N LYS A 235 2.65 10.80 -8.29
CA LYS A 235 1.98 12.08 -7.98
C LYS A 235 1.15 12.64 -9.13
N ALA A 236 1.35 12.14 -10.34
CA ALA A 236 0.64 12.63 -11.52
C ALA A 236 -0.67 11.87 -11.79
N ALA A 237 -1.11 11.02 -10.88
CA ALA A 237 -2.34 10.24 -10.98
C ALA A 237 -3.43 10.79 -10.06
#